data_f09638fc8030f001f983775be60075f1
#
_entry.id   f09638fc8030f001f983775be60075f1
#
_cell.length_a   1.000
_cell.length_b   1.000
_cell.length_c   1.000
_cell.angle_alpha   90.00
_cell.angle_beta   90.00
_cell.angle_gamma   90.00
#
_symmetry.space_group_name_H-M   'P 1'
#
loop_
_entity.id
_entity.type
_entity.pdbx_description
1 polymer ?
#
loop_
_entity_poly.entity_id
_entity_poly.type
_entity_poly.pdbx_seq_one_letter_code
_entity_poly.pdbx_strand_id
1 'polypeptide(L)'
;QVRNLVKEIEMSFEDIYVMGSKIFDDFDQSSEDWALGWILQVLKKHKPEFFNDTKNNRWFNTESSEEINYDSLQLFLLEQKFEDADRLTSKYLRKLAGKSAESRGYVFFSEVKNMSSIDLATIDKLWNIYSQGKFGFSVQAKLLKSVNKKYDLLWPKIGWKKDGIWTRYPSSFFWSIEAPEGHMPLVNQLRGVRLMDSILKHPSIASRHNNCL
;
A
#
# COMPACT_ATOMS: atom_id res chain seq x y z
N GLN A 1 -8.55 -17.98 4.01
CA GLN A 1 -8.51 -19.20 4.84
C GLN A 1 -7.68 -18.97 6.11
N VAL A 2 -6.42 -18.51 6.02
CA VAL A 2 -5.55 -18.23 7.19
C VAL A 2 -6.20 -17.23 8.17
N ARG A 3 -6.87 -16.18 7.68
CA ARG A 3 -7.57 -15.18 8.50
C ARG A 3 -8.72 -15.78 9.33
N ASN A 4 -9.44 -16.75 8.78
CA ASN A 4 -10.52 -17.44 9.50
C ASN A 4 -9.95 -18.46 10.48
N LEU A 5 -8.90 -19.19 10.08
CA LEU A 5 -8.19 -20.13 10.95
C LEU A 5 -7.65 -19.47 12.22
N VAL A 6 -7.03 -18.29 12.08
CA VAL A 6 -6.47 -17.57 13.25
C VAL A 6 -7.56 -16.95 14.13
N LYS A 7 -8.74 -16.63 13.58
CA LYS A 7 -9.90 -16.21 14.40
C LYS A 7 -10.63 -17.35 15.09
N GLU A 8 -10.57 -18.55 14.51
CA GLU A 8 -11.26 -19.73 15.04
C GLU A 8 -10.40 -20.57 15.99
N ILE A 9 -9.07 -20.44 15.91
CA ILE A 9 -8.14 -21.09 16.82
C ILE A 9 -7.78 -20.06 17.89
N GLU A 10 -8.05 -20.35 19.15
CA GLU A 10 -7.44 -19.68 20.31
C GLU A 10 -5.94 -20.00 20.33
N MET A 11 -5.21 -19.49 19.34
CA MET A 11 -3.77 -19.65 19.30
C MET A 11 -3.15 -18.82 20.41
N SER A 12 -2.30 -19.44 21.19
CA SER A 12 -1.48 -18.72 22.15
C SER A 12 -0.57 -17.74 21.37
N PHE A 13 -0.19 -16.67 22.03
CA PHE A 13 0.74 -15.70 21.44
C PHE A 13 2.05 -16.36 21.01
N GLU A 14 2.51 -17.38 21.73
CA GLU A 14 3.71 -18.17 21.46
C GLU A 14 3.59 -18.91 20.11
N ASP A 15 2.43 -19.47 19.81
CA ASP A 15 2.17 -20.16 18.55
C ASP A 15 2.19 -19.18 17.36
N ILE A 16 1.63 -17.99 17.53
CA ILE A 16 1.67 -16.92 16.51
C ILE A 16 3.12 -16.47 16.28
N TYR A 17 3.91 -16.34 17.34
CA TYR A 17 5.32 -15.96 17.25
C TYR A 17 6.17 -17.03 16.52
N VAL A 18 5.99 -18.30 16.88
CA VAL A 18 6.69 -19.41 16.24
C VAL A 18 6.31 -19.55 14.77
N MET A 19 5.04 -19.44 14.44
CA MET A 19 4.57 -19.43 13.05
C MET A 19 5.10 -18.22 12.28
N GLY A 20 5.01 -17.03 12.86
CA GLY A 20 5.52 -15.80 12.27
C GLY A 20 7.01 -15.88 11.98
N SER A 21 7.81 -16.39 12.92
CA SER A 21 9.25 -16.57 12.76
C SER A 21 9.59 -17.54 11.62
N LYS A 22 8.90 -18.68 11.54
CA LYS A 22 9.07 -19.64 10.44
C LYS A 22 8.70 -19.06 9.09
N ILE A 23 7.58 -18.34 9.02
CA ILE A 23 7.13 -17.68 7.78
C ILE A 23 8.18 -16.64 7.33
N PHE A 24 8.84 -15.95 8.26
CA PHE A 24 9.91 -15.00 7.93
C PHE A 24 11.17 -15.67 7.40
N ASP A 25 11.52 -16.84 7.93
CA ASP A 25 12.73 -17.58 7.53
C ASP A 25 12.55 -18.30 6.17
N ASP A 26 11.31 -18.76 5.87
CA ASP A 26 10.97 -19.54 4.66
C ASP A 26 10.28 -18.72 3.54
N PHE A 27 10.17 -17.37 3.71
CA PHE A 27 9.32 -16.55 2.87
C PHE A 27 9.87 -16.35 1.46
N ASP A 28 9.37 -17.12 0.54
CA ASP A 28 9.38 -16.83 -0.90
C ASP A 28 8.17 -15.93 -1.25
N GLN A 29 8.37 -14.96 -2.15
CA GLN A 29 7.44 -13.87 -2.49
C GLN A 29 6.12 -14.35 -3.13
N SER A 30 5.41 -15.26 -2.44
CA SER A 30 4.16 -15.87 -2.91
C SER A 30 2.95 -14.92 -2.75
N SER A 31 1.82 -15.32 -3.29
CA SER A 31 0.53 -14.60 -3.27
C SER A 31 -0.08 -14.35 -1.86
N GLU A 32 0.58 -14.81 -0.80
CA GLU A 32 0.11 -14.72 0.60
C GLU A 32 0.79 -13.59 1.41
N ASP A 33 1.48 -12.66 0.76
CA ASP A 33 2.19 -11.53 1.37
C ASP A 33 1.35 -10.75 2.42
N TRP A 34 0.04 -10.64 2.21
CA TRP A 34 -0.85 -9.93 3.14
C TRP A 34 -1.02 -10.63 4.51
N ALA A 35 -0.91 -11.97 4.54
CA ALA A 35 -0.98 -12.72 5.80
C ALA A 35 0.20 -12.38 6.71
N LEU A 36 1.37 -12.23 6.13
CA LEU A 36 2.58 -11.81 6.83
C LEU A 36 2.47 -10.37 7.37
N GLY A 37 1.90 -9.45 6.59
CA GLY A 37 1.63 -8.08 7.06
C GLY A 37 0.70 -8.06 8.28
N TRP A 38 -0.32 -8.91 8.28
CA TRP A 38 -1.21 -9.05 9.43
C TRP A 38 -0.49 -9.64 10.65
N ILE A 39 0.34 -10.68 10.47
CA ILE A 39 1.17 -11.27 11.54
C ILE A 39 2.08 -10.20 12.15
N LEU A 40 2.75 -9.39 11.31
CA LEU A 40 3.58 -8.29 11.77
C LEU A 40 2.81 -7.27 12.62
N GLN A 41 1.59 -6.92 12.22
CA GLN A 41 0.74 -6.02 13.00
C GLN A 41 0.37 -6.60 14.37
N VAL A 42 0.05 -7.90 14.43
CA VAL A 42 -0.22 -8.60 15.69
C VAL A 42 1.04 -8.62 16.57
N LEU A 43 2.20 -8.96 16.01
CA LEU A 43 3.48 -8.94 16.73
C LEU A 43 3.82 -7.55 17.25
N LYS A 44 3.65 -6.50 16.44
CA LYS A 44 3.90 -5.11 16.88
C LYS A 44 3.02 -4.70 18.04
N LYS A 45 1.77 -5.13 18.06
CA LYS A 45 0.81 -4.83 19.14
C LYS A 45 1.16 -5.53 20.45
N HIS A 46 1.60 -6.78 20.39
CA HIS A 46 1.76 -7.64 21.58
C HIS A 46 3.23 -7.81 22.05
N LYS A 47 4.19 -7.67 21.14
CA LYS A 47 5.64 -7.73 21.44
C LYS A 47 6.40 -6.65 20.66
N PRO A 48 6.24 -5.37 21.01
CA PRO A 48 6.92 -4.27 20.32
C PRO A 48 8.44 -4.40 20.35
N GLU A 49 9.01 -5.07 21.36
CA GLU A 49 10.44 -5.36 21.49
C GLU A 49 10.99 -6.20 20.33
N PHE A 50 10.15 -7.00 19.65
CA PHE A 50 10.53 -7.78 18.48
C PHE A 50 11.11 -6.90 17.35
N PHE A 51 10.71 -5.65 17.29
CA PHE A 51 11.13 -4.68 16.28
C PHE A 51 12.33 -3.81 16.74
N ASN A 52 12.80 -3.96 17.98
CA ASN A 52 13.89 -3.17 18.53
C ASN A 52 15.28 -3.74 18.17
N ASP A 53 15.35 -4.95 17.66
CA ASP A 53 16.60 -5.56 17.22
C ASP A 53 16.97 -5.05 15.82
N THR A 54 17.73 -3.95 15.79
CA THR A 54 18.20 -3.29 14.58
C THR A 54 19.16 -4.13 13.74
N LYS A 55 19.70 -5.22 14.28
CA LYS A 55 20.62 -6.13 13.55
C LYS A 55 19.89 -7.20 12.75
N ASN A 56 18.70 -7.54 13.16
CA ASN A 56 17.81 -8.47 12.45
C ASN A 56 16.56 -7.73 12.00
N ASN A 57 16.71 -6.69 11.17
CA ASN A 57 15.57 -6.00 10.56
C ASN A 57 14.67 -7.02 9.88
N ARG A 58 13.69 -7.56 10.61
CA ARG A 58 12.68 -8.50 10.12
C ARG A 58 11.55 -7.76 9.41
N TRP A 59 11.91 -6.68 8.72
CA TRP A 59 11.05 -5.98 7.80
C TRP A 59 11.02 -6.72 6.46
N PHE A 60 9.99 -6.48 5.68
CA PHE A 60 10.05 -6.88 4.28
C PHE A 60 11.28 -6.27 3.62
N ASN A 61 12.05 -7.11 2.93
CA ASN A 61 13.12 -6.60 2.11
C ASN A 61 12.49 -5.75 0.98
N THR A 62 12.85 -4.47 0.95
CA THR A 62 12.35 -3.52 -0.03
C THR A 62 13.41 -3.25 -1.07
N GLU A 63 13.05 -3.45 -2.33
CA GLU A 63 13.91 -3.12 -3.44
C GLU A 63 13.69 -1.67 -3.88
N SER A 64 14.78 -0.98 -4.24
CA SER A 64 14.75 0.36 -4.82
C SER A 64 15.89 0.51 -5.82
N SER A 65 15.58 1.02 -7.01
CA SER A 65 16.60 1.43 -7.98
C SER A 65 17.02 2.90 -7.82
N GLU A 66 16.29 3.67 -7.01
CA GLU A 66 16.52 5.09 -6.74
C GLU A 66 17.07 5.33 -5.32
N GLU A 67 17.60 4.26 -4.68
CA GLU A 67 18.16 4.30 -3.33
C GLU A 67 17.20 4.92 -2.29
N ILE A 68 15.90 4.61 -2.41
CA ILE A 68 14.90 5.05 -1.45
C ILE A 68 14.84 4.06 -0.31
N ASN A 69 14.97 4.56 0.92
CA ASN A 69 14.68 3.78 2.11
C ASN A 69 13.17 3.81 2.39
N TYR A 70 12.53 2.63 2.38
CA TYR A 70 11.10 2.45 2.60
C TYR A 70 10.73 2.09 4.05
N ASP A 71 11.69 2.02 4.99
CA ASP A 71 11.44 1.60 6.37
C ASP A 71 10.39 2.48 7.07
N SER A 72 10.45 3.80 6.84
CA SER A 72 9.45 4.71 7.39
C SER A 72 8.03 4.46 6.85
N LEU A 73 7.91 4.10 5.56
CA LEU A 73 6.61 3.75 4.99
C LEU A 73 6.10 2.44 5.58
N GLN A 74 6.97 1.43 5.71
CA GLN A 74 6.63 0.17 6.36
C GLN A 74 6.15 0.40 7.79
N LEU A 75 6.86 1.24 8.56
CA LEU A 75 6.50 1.55 9.94
C LEU A 75 5.13 2.21 10.04
N PHE A 76 4.85 3.24 9.23
CA PHE A 76 3.53 3.89 9.25
C PHE A 76 2.41 2.93 8.87
N LEU A 77 2.61 2.10 7.85
CA LEU A 77 1.62 1.11 7.43
C LEU A 77 1.42 0.01 8.49
N LEU A 78 2.49 -0.47 9.11
CA LEU A 78 2.44 -1.44 10.19
C LEU A 78 1.65 -0.90 11.41
N GLU A 79 1.86 0.36 11.74
CA GLU A 79 1.17 1.04 12.84
C GLU A 79 -0.23 1.56 12.44
N GLN A 80 -0.67 1.29 11.21
CA GLN A 80 -1.94 1.78 10.64
C GLN A 80 -2.07 3.31 10.65
N LYS A 81 -0.94 4.03 10.62
CA LYS A 81 -0.87 5.48 10.45
C LYS A 81 -1.03 5.85 8.98
N PHE A 82 -2.21 5.57 8.44
CA PHE A 82 -2.46 5.64 7.00
C PHE A 82 -2.34 7.06 6.42
N GLU A 83 -2.67 8.09 7.19
CA GLU A 83 -2.48 9.48 6.74
C GLU A 83 -1.00 9.81 6.56
N ASP A 84 -0.13 9.41 7.51
CA ASP A 84 1.32 9.61 7.40
C ASP A 84 1.91 8.78 6.27
N ALA A 85 1.45 7.53 6.11
CA ALA A 85 1.85 6.66 5.00
C ALA A 85 1.47 7.27 3.64
N ASP A 86 0.29 7.86 3.51
CA ASP A 86 -0.19 8.52 2.29
C ASP A 86 0.66 9.77 1.96
N ARG A 87 0.92 10.61 2.95
CA ARG A 87 1.79 11.79 2.81
C ARG A 87 3.21 11.39 2.36
N LEU A 88 3.75 10.33 2.96
CA LEU A 88 5.07 9.81 2.62
C LEU A 88 5.09 9.19 1.21
N THR A 89 4.05 8.44 0.84
CA THR A 89 3.87 7.91 -0.53
C THR A 89 3.87 9.04 -1.55
N SER A 90 3.13 10.10 -1.27
CA SER A 90 3.10 11.31 -2.13
C SER A 90 4.49 11.97 -2.27
N LYS A 91 5.29 11.96 -1.18
CA LYS A 91 6.68 12.44 -1.21
C LYS A 91 7.56 11.55 -2.09
N TYR A 92 7.44 10.22 -1.97
CA TYR A 92 8.21 9.29 -2.79
C TYR A 92 7.83 9.40 -4.27
N LEU A 93 6.56 9.53 -4.62
CA LEU A 93 6.15 9.75 -6.01
C LEU A 93 6.80 11.01 -6.60
N ARG A 94 6.94 12.10 -5.83
CA ARG A 94 7.65 13.30 -6.28
C ARG A 94 9.14 13.04 -6.49
N LYS A 95 9.78 12.31 -5.56
CA LYS A 95 11.19 11.92 -5.70
C LYS A 95 11.42 11.08 -6.95
N LEU A 96 10.57 10.08 -7.21
CA LEU A 96 10.62 9.23 -8.40
C LEU A 96 10.36 10.00 -9.69
N ALA A 97 9.58 11.06 -9.66
CA ALA A 97 9.35 11.95 -10.80
C ALA A 97 10.52 12.93 -11.06
N GLY A 98 11.45 13.04 -10.12
CA GLY A 98 12.67 13.82 -10.21
C GLY A 98 12.63 15.19 -9.54
N LYS A 99 13.79 15.84 -9.50
CA LYS A 99 14.03 17.12 -8.78
C LYS A 99 13.01 18.23 -9.10
N SER A 100 12.57 18.32 -10.35
CA SER A 100 11.56 19.31 -10.75
C SER A 100 10.21 19.06 -10.09
N ALA A 101 9.79 17.81 -9.91
CA ALA A 101 8.56 17.45 -9.23
C ALA A 101 8.67 17.68 -7.72
N GLU A 102 9.83 17.42 -7.14
CA GLU A 102 10.09 17.70 -5.72
C GLU A 102 9.99 19.20 -5.43
N SER A 103 10.70 20.03 -6.20
CA SER A 103 10.72 21.50 -6.04
C SER A 103 9.32 22.11 -6.26
N ARG A 104 8.57 21.57 -7.21
CA ARG A 104 7.23 22.01 -7.57
C ARG A 104 6.16 21.55 -6.58
N GLY A 105 6.44 20.47 -5.82
CA GLY A 105 5.54 19.88 -4.83
C GLY A 105 4.46 18.95 -5.42
N TYR A 106 4.52 18.59 -6.70
CA TYR A 106 3.58 17.68 -7.35
C TYR A 106 4.15 17.01 -8.61
N VAL A 107 3.51 15.92 -9.03
CA VAL A 107 3.88 15.11 -10.19
C VAL A 107 2.99 15.45 -11.37
N PHE A 108 3.56 15.61 -12.58
CA PHE A 108 2.82 15.60 -13.83
C PHE A 108 2.56 14.16 -14.29
N PHE A 109 1.42 13.91 -14.93
CA PHE A 109 1.09 12.58 -15.46
C PHE A 109 2.12 12.08 -16.49
N SER A 110 2.76 12.98 -17.25
CA SER A 110 3.79 12.65 -18.23
C SER A 110 5.11 12.18 -17.60
N GLU A 111 5.35 12.46 -16.34
CA GLU A 111 6.56 12.05 -15.61
C GLU A 111 6.48 10.59 -15.13
N VAL A 112 5.27 10.06 -14.95
CA VAL A 112 5.03 8.71 -14.43
C VAL A 112 5.70 7.63 -15.28
N LYS A 113 5.72 7.77 -16.59
CA LYS A 113 6.33 6.80 -17.51
C LYS A 113 7.84 6.59 -17.28
N ASN A 114 8.50 7.56 -16.66
CA ASN A 114 9.94 7.53 -16.37
C ASN A 114 10.23 7.08 -14.93
N MET A 115 9.21 6.87 -14.11
CA MET A 115 9.41 6.37 -12.75
C MET A 115 9.93 4.95 -12.75
N SER A 116 10.74 4.63 -11.78
CA SER A 116 11.24 3.27 -11.57
C SER A 116 10.10 2.27 -11.37
N SER A 117 10.09 1.21 -12.19
CA SER A 117 9.15 0.10 -12.05
C SER A 117 9.32 -0.64 -10.73
N ILE A 118 10.56 -0.78 -10.24
CA ILE A 118 10.89 -1.43 -8.98
C ILE A 118 10.29 -0.64 -7.82
N ASP A 119 10.53 0.66 -7.80
CA ASP A 119 10.08 1.52 -6.71
C ASP A 119 8.54 1.66 -6.65
N LEU A 120 7.88 1.82 -7.80
CA LEU A 120 6.42 1.81 -7.84
C LEU A 120 5.82 0.47 -7.38
N ALA A 121 6.43 -0.66 -7.80
CA ALA A 121 6.01 -1.99 -7.35
C ALA A 121 6.23 -2.17 -5.84
N THR A 122 7.34 -1.67 -5.30
CA THR A 122 7.63 -1.72 -3.86
C THR A 122 6.62 -0.92 -3.06
N ILE A 123 6.31 0.32 -3.46
CA ILE A 123 5.27 1.11 -2.78
C ILE A 123 3.93 0.39 -2.81
N ASP A 124 3.50 -0.11 -3.97
CA ASP A 124 2.25 -0.84 -4.11
C ASP A 124 2.21 -2.11 -3.26
N LYS A 125 3.30 -2.88 -3.27
CA LYS A 125 3.46 -4.09 -2.45
C LYS A 125 3.27 -3.78 -0.96
N LEU A 126 3.92 -2.75 -0.45
CA LEU A 126 3.82 -2.37 0.97
C LEU A 126 2.39 -1.97 1.36
N TRP A 127 1.71 -1.17 0.55
CA TRP A 127 0.31 -0.84 0.79
C TRP A 127 -0.58 -2.08 0.82
N ASN A 128 -0.35 -3.01 -0.11
CA ASN A 128 -1.12 -4.26 -0.22
C ASN A 128 -0.92 -5.15 1.01
N ILE A 129 0.33 -5.41 1.38
CA ILE A 129 0.71 -6.28 2.50
C ILE A 129 0.08 -5.79 3.81
N TYR A 130 0.31 -4.53 4.18
CA TYR A 130 -0.11 -4.00 5.48
C TYR A 130 -1.58 -3.61 5.55
N SER A 131 -2.29 -3.63 4.43
CA SER A 131 -3.74 -3.44 4.38
C SER A 131 -4.53 -4.72 4.15
N GLN A 132 -3.88 -5.88 4.20
CA GLN A 132 -4.53 -7.18 3.95
C GLN A 132 -5.16 -7.25 2.54
N GLY A 133 -4.46 -6.72 1.54
CA GLY A 133 -4.93 -6.68 0.15
C GLY A 133 -5.99 -5.62 -0.14
N LYS A 134 -6.27 -4.71 0.79
CA LYS A 134 -7.37 -3.75 0.67
C LYS A 134 -6.98 -2.45 -0.01
N PHE A 135 -5.72 -2.03 0.12
CA PHE A 135 -5.20 -0.77 -0.41
C PHE A 135 -4.01 -1.01 -1.35
N GLY A 136 -3.74 -0.03 -2.20
CA GLY A 136 -2.65 -0.04 -3.16
C GLY A 136 -3.11 0.40 -4.55
N PHE A 137 -2.15 0.75 -5.41
CA PHE A 137 -2.43 1.15 -6.80
C PHE A 137 -2.96 -0.01 -7.62
N SER A 138 -2.46 -1.24 -7.41
CA SER A 138 -2.94 -2.45 -8.07
C SER A 138 -4.39 -2.77 -7.71
N VAL A 139 -4.79 -2.55 -6.46
CA VAL A 139 -6.18 -2.67 -6.00
C VAL A 139 -7.07 -1.64 -6.70
N GLN A 140 -6.62 -0.38 -6.76
CA GLN A 140 -7.33 0.68 -7.48
C GLN A 140 -7.46 0.37 -8.98
N ALA A 141 -6.42 -0.19 -9.61
CA ALA A 141 -6.44 -0.61 -11.00
C ALA A 141 -7.45 -1.74 -11.25
N LYS A 142 -7.50 -2.73 -10.35
CA LYS A 142 -8.49 -3.82 -10.38
C LYS A 142 -9.92 -3.28 -10.25
N LEU A 143 -10.15 -2.37 -9.33
CA LEU A 143 -11.45 -1.74 -9.13
C LEU A 143 -11.86 -0.90 -10.34
N LEU A 144 -10.93 -0.13 -10.95
CA LEU A 144 -11.20 0.63 -12.16
C LEU A 144 -11.59 -0.28 -13.34
N LYS A 145 -10.93 -1.44 -13.47
CA LYS A 145 -11.30 -2.45 -14.49
C LYS A 145 -12.71 -2.99 -14.22
N SER A 146 -13.06 -3.28 -12.96
CA SER A 146 -14.38 -3.81 -12.59
C SER A 146 -15.54 -2.86 -12.93
N VAL A 147 -15.27 -1.56 -13.06
CA VAL A 147 -16.25 -0.55 -13.48
C VAL A 147 -16.06 -0.10 -14.94
N ASN A 148 -15.49 -0.98 -15.78
CA ASN A 148 -15.25 -0.72 -17.21
C ASN A 148 -14.47 0.58 -17.47
N LYS A 149 -13.48 0.89 -16.63
CA LYS A 149 -12.62 2.09 -16.70
C LYS A 149 -13.37 3.42 -16.59
N LYS A 150 -14.58 3.40 -16.00
CA LYS A 150 -15.40 4.60 -15.77
C LYS A 150 -15.04 5.21 -14.41
N TYR A 151 -14.28 6.29 -14.42
CA TYR A 151 -13.84 6.97 -13.19
C TYR A 151 -15.01 7.47 -12.34
N ASP A 152 -16.09 7.95 -12.94
CA ASP A 152 -17.28 8.41 -12.20
C ASP A 152 -17.93 7.29 -11.37
N LEU A 153 -17.77 6.03 -11.77
CA LEU A 153 -18.21 4.86 -11.01
C LEU A 153 -17.14 4.41 -9.99
N LEU A 154 -15.87 4.72 -10.24
CA LEU A 154 -14.80 4.37 -9.32
C LEU A 154 -14.84 5.24 -8.07
N TRP A 155 -15.03 6.57 -8.21
CA TRP A 155 -14.94 7.50 -7.09
C TRP A 155 -15.84 7.16 -5.90
N PRO A 156 -17.14 6.87 -6.10
CA PRO A 156 -17.99 6.43 -4.98
C PRO A 156 -17.53 5.08 -4.41
N LYS A 157 -17.08 4.17 -5.28
CA LYS A 157 -16.68 2.81 -4.87
C LYS A 157 -15.48 2.82 -3.92
N ILE A 158 -14.50 3.69 -4.17
CA ILE A 158 -13.31 3.85 -3.31
C ILE A 158 -13.51 4.91 -2.22
N GLY A 159 -14.70 5.49 -2.10
CA GLY A 159 -15.05 6.46 -1.05
C GLY A 159 -14.44 7.86 -1.23
N TRP A 160 -14.03 8.23 -2.45
CA TRP A 160 -13.51 9.58 -2.73
C TRP A 160 -14.61 10.58 -3.12
N LYS A 161 -15.81 10.08 -3.42
CA LYS A 161 -16.97 10.88 -3.72
C LYS A 161 -18.22 10.27 -3.07
N LYS A 162 -19.00 11.07 -2.35
CA LYS A 162 -20.26 10.66 -1.73
C LYS A 162 -21.37 11.65 -2.11
N ASP A 163 -22.48 11.16 -2.59
CA ASP A 163 -23.65 11.97 -2.98
C ASP A 163 -23.31 13.15 -3.92
N GLY A 164 -22.39 12.90 -4.87
CA GLY A 164 -21.91 13.91 -5.79
C GLY A 164 -20.81 14.84 -5.26
N ILE A 165 -20.51 14.78 -3.97
CA ILE A 165 -19.55 15.68 -3.28
C ILE A 165 -18.21 14.97 -3.09
N TRP A 166 -17.12 15.66 -3.42
CA TRP A 166 -15.76 15.16 -3.18
C TRP A 166 -15.39 15.19 -1.72
N THR A 167 -14.81 14.09 -1.23
CA THR A 167 -14.21 14.02 0.10
C THR A 167 -13.01 14.98 0.18
N ARG A 168 -12.97 15.81 1.21
CA ARG A 168 -11.89 16.81 1.40
C ARG A 168 -10.65 16.18 2.01
N TYR A 169 -9.53 16.29 1.31
CA TYR A 169 -8.23 15.87 1.80
C TYR A 169 -7.60 16.94 2.72
N PRO A 170 -6.98 16.58 3.83
CA PRO A 170 -6.98 15.26 4.46
C PRO A 170 -8.15 15.04 5.43
N SER A 171 -8.86 16.11 5.82
CA SER A 171 -9.73 16.19 6.99
C SER A 171 -10.98 15.32 6.94
N SER A 172 -11.46 14.96 5.73
CA SER A 172 -12.66 14.14 5.57
C SER A 172 -12.35 12.74 5.02
N PHE A 173 -11.05 12.42 4.84
CA PHE A 173 -10.63 11.08 4.45
C PHE A 173 -10.73 10.10 5.62
N PHE A 174 -11.06 8.86 5.33
CA PHE A 174 -11.20 7.83 6.33
C PHE A 174 -9.88 7.06 6.48
N TRP A 175 -9.03 7.52 7.38
CA TRP A 175 -7.69 6.98 7.63
C TRP A 175 -7.72 5.73 8.53
N SER A 176 -8.41 4.68 8.08
CA SER A 176 -8.57 3.43 8.81
C SER A 176 -8.58 2.24 7.87
N ILE A 177 -8.24 1.07 8.41
CA ILE A 177 -8.38 -0.20 7.69
C ILE A 177 -9.83 -0.48 7.30
N GLU A 178 -10.80 0.13 7.97
CA GLU A 178 -12.23 0.01 7.68
C GLU A 178 -12.67 0.84 6.46
N ALA A 179 -11.81 1.72 5.93
CA ALA A 179 -12.10 2.49 4.72
C ALA A 179 -12.47 1.57 3.54
N PRO A 180 -13.19 2.03 2.52
CA PRO A 180 -13.51 1.25 1.33
C PRO A 180 -12.27 0.67 0.65
N GLU A 181 -12.41 -0.50 0.00
CA GLU A 181 -11.33 -1.09 -0.81
C GLU A 181 -10.83 -0.08 -1.86
N GLY A 182 -9.51 0.05 -2.00
CA GLY A 182 -8.89 1.01 -2.91
C GLY A 182 -8.93 2.47 -2.44
N HIS A 183 -9.36 2.75 -1.20
CA HIS A 183 -9.42 4.12 -0.67
C HIS A 183 -8.06 4.80 -0.65
N MET A 184 -7.00 4.07 -0.37
CA MET A 184 -5.62 4.54 -0.26
C MET A 184 -4.66 3.79 -1.19
N PRO A 185 -3.51 4.36 -1.54
CA PRO A 185 -3.10 5.75 -1.32
C PRO A 185 -3.83 6.72 -2.24
N LEU A 186 -3.89 7.98 -1.81
CA LEU A 186 -4.50 9.05 -2.61
C LEU A 186 -3.54 9.53 -3.69
N VAL A 187 -4.01 9.51 -4.92
CA VAL A 187 -3.34 10.20 -6.03
C VAL A 187 -4.08 11.49 -6.31
N ASN A 188 -3.46 12.58 -5.98
CA ASN A 188 -3.93 13.96 -6.03
C ASN A 188 -5.22 14.21 -6.86
N GLN A 189 -6.37 14.34 -6.17
CA GLN A 189 -7.68 14.59 -6.78
C GLN A 189 -7.78 15.93 -7.53
N LEU A 190 -7.03 16.95 -7.07
CA LEU A 190 -7.17 18.33 -7.55
C LEU A 190 -6.71 18.53 -9.00
N ARG A 191 -5.98 17.56 -9.57
CA ARG A 191 -5.38 17.65 -10.92
C ARG A 191 -6.03 16.71 -11.94
N GLY A 192 -7.20 16.18 -11.59
CA GLY A 192 -7.98 15.29 -12.44
C GLY A 192 -7.42 13.87 -12.54
N VAL A 193 -8.06 13.05 -13.37
CA VAL A 193 -7.81 11.61 -13.49
C VAL A 193 -6.47 11.24 -14.12
N ARG A 194 -5.81 12.17 -14.84
CA ARG A 194 -4.65 11.84 -15.69
C ARG A 194 -3.46 11.26 -14.93
N LEU A 195 -3.16 11.80 -13.74
CA LEU A 195 -2.06 11.29 -12.93
C LEU A 195 -2.37 9.88 -12.43
N MET A 196 -3.55 9.67 -11.86
CA MET A 196 -3.99 8.35 -11.42
C MET A 196 -4.00 7.36 -12.58
N ASP A 197 -4.59 7.72 -13.71
CA ASP A 197 -4.64 6.87 -14.91
C ASP A 197 -3.24 6.45 -15.37
N SER A 198 -2.26 7.36 -15.33
CA SER A 198 -0.87 7.06 -15.69
C SER A 198 -0.22 6.09 -14.70
N ILE A 199 -0.44 6.25 -13.40
CA ILE A 199 0.08 5.34 -12.37
C ILE A 199 -0.58 3.95 -12.50
N LEU A 200 -1.90 3.89 -12.62
CA LEU A 200 -2.63 2.61 -12.71
C LEU A 200 -2.32 1.84 -14.01
N LYS A 201 -1.91 2.54 -15.06
CA LYS A 201 -1.46 1.94 -16.35
C LYS A 201 0.03 1.65 -16.39
N HIS A 202 0.80 2.06 -15.39
CA HIS A 202 2.23 1.78 -15.38
C HIS A 202 2.47 0.26 -15.40
N PRO A 203 3.44 -0.25 -16.20
CA PRO A 203 3.64 -1.71 -16.39
C PRO A 203 3.78 -2.47 -15.07
N SER A 204 4.52 -1.91 -14.10
CA SER A 204 4.72 -2.55 -12.78
C SER A 204 3.44 -2.67 -11.94
N ILE A 205 2.45 -1.82 -12.17
CA ILE A 205 1.15 -1.88 -11.47
C ILE A 205 0.16 -2.74 -12.25
N ALA A 206 0.09 -2.56 -13.56
CA ALA A 206 -0.82 -3.30 -14.43
C ALA A 206 -0.54 -4.81 -14.46
N SER A 207 0.74 -5.25 -14.38
CA SER A 207 1.12 -6.66 -14.35
C SER A 207 0.72 -7.36 -13.06
N ARG A 208 0.87 -6.69 -11.91
CA ARG A 208 0.50 -7.26 -10.60
C ARG A 208 -0.98 -7.60 -10.49
N HIS A 209 -1.80 -6.84 -11.15
CA HIS A 209 -3.24 -7.04 -11.20
C HIS A 209 -3.65 -8.28 -12.03
N ASN A 210 -2.84 -8.75 -12.99
CA ASN A 210 -3.15 -9.92 -13.82
C ASN A 210 -2.76 -11.26 -13.16
N ASN A 211 -1.92 -11.24 -12.12
CA ASN A 211 -1.44 -12.45 -11.43
C ASN A 211 -2.32 -12.89 -10.25
N CYS A 212 -3.45 -12.21 -10.01
CA CYS A 212 -4.42 -12.54 -8.95
C CYS A 212 -5.69 -13.22 -9.49
N LEU A 213 -5.57 -14.04 -10.52
CA LEU A 213 -6.68 -14.88 -11.05
C LEU A 213 -6.41 -16.35 -10.77
#